data_66764cd7e80f9216bc2fd0b010b9565c
#
_entry.id   66764cd7e80f9216bc2fd0b010b9565c
#
_cell.length_a   1.000
_cell.length_b   1.000
_cell.length_c   1.000
_cell.angle_alpha   90.00
_cell.angle_beta   90.00
_cell.angle_gamma   90.00
#
_symmetry.space_group_name_H-M   'P 1'
#
loop_
_entity.id
_entity.type
_entity.pdbx_description
1 polymer ?
#
loop_
_entity_poly.entity_id
_entity_poly.type
_entity_poly.pdbx_seq_one_letter_code
_entity_poly.pdbx_strand_id
1 'polypeptide(L)' 'MLDKEKYTVFNNVLMKMGRVARSQTWFNRHSIPQETINEMLAFDYLTKYEKDDESYYKPTLKSEEIW' A
#
# COMPACT_ATOMS: atom_id res chain seq x y z
N MET A 1 -5.54 1.50 16.02
CA MET A 1 -4.80 2.75 15.92
C MET A 1 -3.37 2.49 15.48
N LEU A 2 -2.90 3.25 14.48
CA LEU A 2 -1.52 3.11 14.02
C LEU A 2 -0.55 3.70 15.01
N ASP A 3 0.56 3.03 15.27
CA ASP A 3 1.63 3.65 16.00
C ASP A 3 2.44 4.54 15.05
N LYS A 4 3.32 5.36 15.63
CA LYS A 4 4.09 6.33 14.86
C LYS A 4 4.97 5.68 13.80
N GLU A 5 5.56 4.54 14.12
CA GLU A 5 6.44 3.82 13.21
C GLU A 5 5.69 3.30 12.00
N LYS A 6 4.54 2.65 12.24
CA LYS A 6 3.72 2.15 11.13
C LYS A 6 3.17 3.28 10.29
N TYR A 7 2.78 4.37 10.93
CA TYR A 7 2.32 5.56 10.22
C TYR A 7 3.38 6.02 9.23
N THR A 8 4.62 6.13 9.68
CA THR A 8 5.73 6.58 8.84
C THR A 8 5.96 5.62 7.67
N VAL A 9 5.98 4.32 7.94
CA VAL A 9 6.18 3.30 6.90
C VAL A 9 5.07 3.36 5.86
N PHE A 10 3.83 3.39 6.31
CA PHE A 10 2.68 3.40 5.41
C PHE A 10 2.63 4.68 4.57
N ASN A 11 2.92 5.82 5.20
CA ASN A 11 2.96 7.09 4.49
C ASN A 11 4.03 7.08 3.39
N ASN A 12 5.21 6.53 3.68
CA ASN A 12 6.27 6.43 2.70
C ASN A 12 5.87 5.57 1.51
N VAL A 13 5.19 4.45 1.77
CA VAL A 13 4.71 3.59 0.70
C VAL A 13 3.69 4.32 -0.17
N LEU A 14 2.72 4.98 0.45
CA LEU A 14 1.69 5.72 -0.27
C LEU A 14 2.29 6.84 -1.12
N MET A 15 3.29 7.52 -0.61
CA MET A 15 3.97 8.58 -1.36
C MET A 15 4.72 8.01 -2.56
N LYS A 16 5.40 6.89 -2.38
CA LYS A 16 6.10 6.24 -3.49
C LYS A 16 5.13 5.80 -4.57
N MET A 17 3.95 5.33 -4.18
CA MET A 17 2.92 4.91 -5.13
C MET A 17 2.36 6.07 -5.94
N GLY A 18 2.57 7.30 -5.48
CA GLY A 18 1.96 8.47 -6.12
C GLY A 18 0.46 8.47 -5.95
N ARG A 19 -0.03 7.73 -4.96
CA ARG A 19 -1.45 7.60 -4.61
C ARG A 19 -2.31 7.03 -5.74
N VAL A 20 -1.69 6.25 -6.61
CA VAL A 20 -2.39 5.53 -7.67
C VAL A 20 -2.15 4.04 -7.51
N ALA A 21 -2.99 3.24 -8.17
CA ALA A 21 -2.84 1.78 -8.10
C ALA A 21 -1.50 1.34 -8.68
N ARG A 22 -0.87 0.37 -8.04
CA ARG A 22 0.40 -0.20 -8.50
C ARG A 22 0.31 -1.72 -8.45
N SER A 23 1.04 -2.37 -9.36
CA SER A 23 1.06 -3.82 -9.44
C SER A 23 1.98 -4.44 -8.39
N GLN A 24 1.80 -5.74 -8.15
CA GLN A 24 2.70 -6.49 -7.27
C GLN A 24 4.13 -6.39 -7.78
N THR A 25 4.33 -6.43 -9.09
CA THR A 25 5.66 -6.30 -9.69
C THR A 25 6.30 -4.96 -9.33
N TRP A 26 5.51 -3.89 -9.34
CA TRP A 26 6.01 -2.57 -8.94
C TRP A 26 6.50 -2.58 -7.50
N PHE A 27 5.72 -3.18 -6.58
CA PHE A 27 6.11 -3.26 -5.17
C PHE A 27 7.39 -4.07 -4.99
N ASN A 28 7.51 -5.18 -5.72
CA ASN A 28 8.72 -6.00 -5.67
C ASN A 28 9.94 -5.23 -6.16
N ARG A 29 9.76 -4.48 -7.23
CA ARG A 29 10.84 -3.69 -7.82
C ARG A 29 11.32 -2.58 -6.89
N HIS A 30 10.42 -2.04 -6.09
CA HIS A 30 10.75 -0.98 -5.14
C HIS A 30 11.11 -1.50 -3.76
N SER A 31 11.31 -2.81 -3.65
CA SER A 31 11.73 -3.47 -2.41
C SER A 31 10.79 -3.23 -1.24
N ILE A 32 9.50 -3.13 -1.51
CA ILE A 32 8.49 -3.01 -0.47
C ILE A 32 8.14 -4.41 0.02
N PRO A 33 8.38 -4.72 1.31
CA PRO A 33 8.14 -6.06 1.82
C PRO A 33 6.66 -6.47 1.71
N GLN A 34 6.42 -7.75 1.40
CA GLN A 34 5.07 -8.27 1.35
C GLN A 34 4.36 -8.12 2.71
N GLU A 35 5.13 -8.22 3.78
CA GLU A 35 4.60 -8.02 5.12
C GLU A 35 3.97 -6.63 5.28
N THR A 36 4.63 -5.61 4.76
CA THR A 36 4.11 -4.24 4.81
C THR A 36 2.83 -4.13 3.99
N ILE A 37 2.81 -4.73 2.80
CA ILE A 37 1.60 -4.73 1.96
C ILE A 37 0.45 -5.40 2.71
N ASN A 38 0.72 -6.55 3.33
CA ASN A 38 -0.30 -7.29 4.07
C ASN A 38 -0.84 -6.47 5.25
N GLU A 39 0.02 -5.76 5.95
CA GLU A 39 -0.39 -4.89 7.05
C GLU A 39 -1.28 -3.74 6.55
N MET A 40 -0.90 -3.13 5.45
CA MET A 40 -1.70 -2.04 4.88
C MET A 40 -3.08 -2.52 4.43
N LEU A 41 -3.15 -3.75 3.92
CA LEU A 41 -4.44 -4.37 3.58
C LEU A 41 -5.26 -4.61 4.85
N ALA A 42 -4.62 -5.13 5.90
CA ALA A 42 -5.29 -5.42 7.16
C ALA A 42 -5.81 -4.15 7.85
N PHE A 43 -5.09 -3.05 7.73
CA PHE A 43 -5.51 -1.77 8.27
C PHE A 43 -6.42 -0.99 7.33
N ASP A 44 -6.73 -1.55 6.17
CA ASP A 44 -7.63 -0.97 5.20
C ASP A 44 -7.09 0.30 4.53
N TYR A 45 -5.77 0.40 4.42
CA TYR A 45 -5.13 1.50 3.69
C TYR A 45 -4.89 1.18 2.23
N LEU A 46 -4.95 -0.11 1.88
CA LEU A 46 -4.88 -0.57 0.50
C LEU A 46 -6.04 -1.53 0.25
N THR A 47 -6.47 -1.58 -0.99
CA THR A 47 -7.38 -2.63 -1.45
C THR A 47 -6.71 -3.35 -2.60
N LYS A 48 -6.96 -4.67 -2.69
CA LYS A 48 -6.35 -5.51 -3.70
C LYS A 48 -7.37 -5.87 -4.77
N TYR A 49 -6.94 -5.84 -6.02
CA TYR A 49 -7.75 -6.37 -7.12
C TYR A 49 -6.81 -7.01 -8.13
N GLU A 50 -7.39 -7.82 -9.02
CA GLU A 50 -6.61 -8.49 -10.06
C GLU A 50 -7.02 -7.98 -11.43
N LYS A 51 -6.02 -7.84 -12.29
CA LYS A 51 -6.22 -7.41 -13.66
C LYS A 51 -5.13 -8.03 -14.51
N ASP A 52 -5.50 -8.65 -15.63
CA ASP A 52 -4.54 -9.27 -16.54
C ASP A 52 -3.61 -10.26 -15.84
N ASP A 53 -4.18 -11.09 -14.96
CA ASP A 53 -3.47 -12.12 -14.21
C ASP A 53 -2.41 -11.56 -13.26
N GLU A 54 -2.51 -10.30 -12.89
CA GLU A 54 -1.61 -9.69 -11.93
C GLU A 54 -2.38 -9.00 -10.82
N SER A 55 -1.83 -9.06 -9.60
CA SER A 55 -2.42 -8.38 -8.46
C SER A 55 -2.02 -6.91 -8.46
N TYR A 56 -3.00 -6.05 -8.19
CA TYR A 56 -2.79 -4.62 -8.06
C TYR A 56 -3.26 -4.18 -6.68
N TYR A 57 -2.65 -3.14 -6.16
CA TYR A 57 -3.01 -2.55 -4.88
C TYR A 57 -3.31 -1.08 -5.08
N LYS A 58 -4.42 -0.64 -4.53
CA LYS A 58 -4.90 0.73 -4.71
C LYS A 58 -5.09 1.37 -3.33
N PRO A 59 -4.66 2.63 -3.14
CA PRO A 59 -4.94 3.34 -1.89
C PRO A 59 -6.46 3.50 -1.70
N THR A 60 -6.89 3.35 -0.44
CA THR A 60 -8.30 3.49 -0.08
C THR A 60 -8.60 4.92 0.38
N LEU A 61 -9.87 5.23 0.57
CA LEU A 61 -10.25 6.51 1.16
C LEU A 61 -9.67 6.66 2.56
N LYS A 62 -9.59 5.55 3.30
CA LYS A 62 -9.03 5.58 4.65
C LYS A 62 -7.57 6.01 4.64
N SER A 63 -6.83 5.73 3.56
CA SER A 63 -5.43 6.13 3.45
C SER A 63 -5.24 7.64 3.50
N GLU A 64 -6.29 8.41 3.22
CA GLU A 64 -6.23 9.86 3.29
C GLU A 64 -5.97 10.36 4.70
N GLU A 65 -6.21 9.55 5.72
CA GLU A 65 -5.92 9.90 7.10
C GLU A 65 -4.42 10.09 7.34
N ILE A 66 -3.59 9.52 6.47
CA ILE A 66 -2.14 9.56 6.58
C ILE A 66 -1.55 10.69 5.75
N TRP A 67 -2.31 11.24 4.85
CA TRP A 67 -1.80 12.23 3.89
C TRP A 67 -1.53 13.61 4.49
#